data_62194091e1a772cd5b2d0224fbd48c5e
#
_entry.id   62194091e1a772cd5b2d0224fbd48c5e
#
_cell.length_a   1.000
_cell.length_b   1.000
_cell.length_c   1.000
_cell.angle_alpha   90.00
_cell.angle_beta   90.00
_cell.angle_gamma   90.00
#
_symmetry.space_group_name_H-M   'P 1'
#
loop_
_entity.id
_entity.type
_entity.pdbx_description
1 polymer ?
#
loop_
_entity_poly.entity_id
_entity_poly.type
_entity_poly.pdbx_seq_one_letter_code
_entity_poly.pdbx_strand_id
1 'polypeptide(L)'
;ATLQRDNFTKARKVKGKDSGMSAMGRLRAVTFSLGVFIVGLAAFGFIFKTIYGLYFVSHASAGLVTIPSMDVTMPREGTVQSLVAQNGEAAKGAPLASFNTSMLEMLKGSLTGEDLQPAKIEELYGKQMSGTMTSPCDCVVARQLVADGQFASKGQVIFQLVPRNAPATVEARFTYRQFNDVKPGTRVSFQIAGEDKLRTGQIVSSTNLSDADLSTDIRVQIKPDESLSSSLAGRPVEVVSDRGPSVNWLIDKAMAAGL
;
A
#
# COMPACT_ATOMS: atom_id res chain seq x y z
N ALA A 1 -9.51 31.37 97.12
CA ALA A 1 -9.63 30.69 95.85
C ALA A 1 -9.56 31.66 94.68
N THR A 2 -8.47 32.45 94.58
CA THR A 2 -8.26 33.45 93.49
C THR A 2 -6.78 33.51 93.11
N LEU A 3 -6.28 32.47 92.49
CA LEU A 3 -4.91 32.46 91.94
C LEU A 3 -4.79 31.43 90.80
N GLN A 4 -5.38 31.70 89.63
CA GLN A 4 -5.05 30.89 88.51
C GLN A 4 -5.72 31.46 87.19
N ARG A 5 -5.62 32.75 86.96
CA ARG A 5 -6.19 33.31 85.71
C ARG A 5 -5.29 34.31 84.88
N ASP A 6 -4.00 34.47 85.27
CA ASP A 6 -3.15 35.44 84.64
C ASP A 6 -2.01 34.91 83.75
N ASN A 7 -2.06 33.66 83.32
CA ASN A 7 -0.97 33.07 82.55
C ASN A 7 -1.29 32.75 81.08
N PHE A 8 -2.45 33.14 80.55
CA PHE A 8 -2.80 32.79 79.16
C PHE A 8 -2.74 33.93 78.13
N THR A 9 -2.24 35.10 78.46
CA THR A 9 -2.18 36.21 77.52
C THR A 9 -0.77 36.65 77.11
N LYS A 10 0.20 35.75 77.15
CA LYS A 10 1.48 36.00 76.46
C LYS A 10 1.49 35.33 75.10
N ALA A 11 0.56 35.75 74.22
CA ALA A 11 0.63 35.47 72.80
C ALA A 11 1.97 35.96 72.29
N ARG A 12 2.85 35.01 72.00
CA ARG A 12 4.16 35.20 71.40
C ARG A 12 3.93 35.82 70.00
N LYS A 13 4.06 37.16 69.92
CA LYS A 13 4.07 37.89 68.67
C LYS A 13 5.31 37.43 67.91
N VAL A 14 5.15 36.33 67.13
CA VAL A 14 6.14 35.89 66.15
C VAL A 14 6.19 36.97 65.10
N LYS A 15 7.19 37.81 65.25
CA LYS A 15 7.54 38.82 64.27
C LYS A 15 7.91 38.09 62.97
N GLY A 16 6.93 37.99 62.07
CA GLY A 16 7.17 37.50 60.74
C GLY A 16 8.28 38.36 60.12
N LYS A 17 9.45 37.78 60.02
CA LYS A 17 10.57 38.38 59.31
C LYS A 17 10.19 38.30 57.84
N ASP A 18 9.51 39.31 57.34
CA ASP A 18 9.33 39.50 55.90
C ASP A 18 10.74 39.67 55.32
N SER A 19 11.37 38.54 55.03
CA SER A 19 12.58 38.54 54.22
C SER A 19 12.13 38.91 52.79
N GLY A 20 12.08 40.24 52.54
CA GLY A 20 11.89 40.77 51.21
C GLY A 20 12.96 40.14 50.31
N MET A 21 12.58 39.13 49.56
CA MET A 21 13.44 38.58 48.50
C MET A 21 13.87 39.75 47.61
N SER A 22 15.16 39.99 47.52
CA SER A 22 15.69 41.04 46.64
C SER A 22 15.10 40.83 45.23
N ALA A 23 14.86 41.92 44.51
CA ALA A 23 14.29 41.86 43.16
C ALA A 23 15.03 40.82 42.26
N MET A 24 16.32 40.69 42.48
CA MET A 24 17.18 39.72 41.81
C MET A 24 16.90 38.26 42.20
N GLY A 25 16.48 38.01 43.45
CA GLY A 25 16.06 36.67 43.91
C GLY A 25 14.71 36.25 43.31
N ARG A 26 13.77 37.22 43.18
CA ARG A 26 12.47 36.99 42.53
C ARG A 26 12.66 36.69 41.04
N LEU A 27 13.54 37.43 40.34
CA LEU A 27 13.85 37.20 38.94
C LEU A 27 14.43 35.78 38.70
N ARG A 28 15.40 35.37 39.55
CA ARG A 28 15.98 34.01 39.46
C ARG A 28 14.95 32.92 39.72
N ALA A 29 14.05 33.10 40.67
CA ALA A 29 13.01 32.16 40.98
C ALA A 29 12.00 31.98 39.82
N VAL A 30 11.63 33.14 39.20
CA VAL A 30 10.73 33.15 38.02
C VAL A 30 11.40 32.51 36.81
N THR A 31 12.67 32.80 36.52
CA THR A 31 13.38 32.20 35.39
C THR A 31 13.57 30.67 35.59
N PHE A 32 13.88 30.25 36.81
CA PHE A 32 13.99 28.82 37.13
C PHE A 32 12.64 28.12 36.99
N SER A 33 11.56 28.70 37.53
CA SER A 33 10.21 28.16 37.40
C SER A 33 9.77 28.07 35.94
N LEU A 34 10.05 29.12 35.14
CA LEU A 34 9.77 29.11 33.70
C LEU A 34 10.56 28.02 32.96
N GLY A 35 11.84 27.86 33.32
CA GLY A 35 12.68 26.79 32.76
C GLY A 35 12.12 25.38 33.04
N VAL A 36 11.74 25.13 34.30
CA VAL A 36 11.12 23.84 34.68
C VAL A 36 9.80 23.61 33.95
N PHE A 37 8.99 24.66 33.80
CA PHE A 37 7.73 24.60 33.06
C PHE A 37 7.94 24.26 31.59
N ILE A 38 8.91 24.89 30.90
CA ILE A 38 9.23 24.60 29.48
C ILE A 38 9.72 23.18 29.34
N VAL A 39 10.59 22.69 30.24
CA VAL A 39 11.07 21.30 30.21
C VAL A 39 9.91 20.32 30.44
N GLY A 40 9.02 20.62 31.38
CA GLY A 40 7.82 19.82 31.63
C GLY A 40 6.90 19.74 30.42
N LEU A 41 6.70 20.87 29.72
CA LEU A 41 5.88 20.96 28.54
C LEU A 41 6.51 20.19 27.35
N ALA A 42 7.83 20.29 27.20
CA ALA A 42 8.56 19.51 26.20
C ALA A 42 8.47 18.00 26.46
N ALA A 43 8.66 17.58 27.73
CA ALA A 43 8.52 16.17 28.11
C ALA A 43 7.11 15.66 27.89
N PHE A 44 6.10 16.44 28.23
CA PHE A 44 4.69 16.09 27.98
C PHE A 44 4.40 15.98 26.48
N GLY A 45 4.88 16.91 25.67
CA GLY A 45 4.75 16.87 24.21
C GLY A 45 5.42 15.62 23.60
N PHE A 46 6.58 15.25 24.12
CA PHE A 46 7.27 14.02 23.66
C PHE A 46 6.48 12.75 24.03
N ILE A 47 5.98 12.65 25.27
CA ILE A 47 5.15 11.53 25.68
C ILE A 47 3.88 11.45 24.84
N PHE A 48 3.22 12.59 24.64
CA PHE A 48 2.01 12.66 23.82
C PHE A 48 2.26 12.20 22.38
N LYS A 49 3.35 12.68 21.74
CA LYS A 49 3.75 12.25 20.40
C LYS A 49 3.98 10.75 20.33
N THR A 50 4.65 10.17 21.35
CA THR A 50 4.93 8.73 21.39
C THR A 50 3.65 7.91 21.52
N ILE A 51 2.76 8.31 22.44
CA ILE A 51 1.46 7.65 22.62
C ILE A 51 0.61 7.76 21.35
N TYR A 52 0.57 8.95 20.75
CA TYR A 52 -0.14 9.17 19.49
C TYR A 52 0.34 8.21 18.39
N GLY A 53 1.66 8.12 18.18
CA GLY A 53 2.24 7.21 17.19
C GLY A 53 1.91 5.75 17.44
N LEU A 54 1.86 5.30 18.70
CA LEU A 54 1.55 3.92 19.06
C LEU A 54 0.07 3.54 18.85
N TYR A 55 -0.86 4.47 19.07
CA TYR A 55 -2.29 4.15 19.07
C TYR A 55 -3.03 4.57 17.80
N PHE A 56 -2.56 5.58 17.10
CA PHE A 56 -3.27 6.15 15.97
C PHE A 56 -2.58 5.97 14.62
N VAL A 57 -1.28 5.66 14.62
CA VAL A 57 -0.50 5.51 13.39
C VAL A 57 -0.19 4.05 13.13
N SER A 58 -0.60 3.57 11.96
CA SER A 58 -0.36 2.21 11.50
C SER A 58 0.58 2.23 10.30
N HIS A 59 1.69 1.52 10.42
CA HIS A 59 2.68 1.37 9.35
C HIS A 59 2.46 0.06 8.61
N ALA A 60 2.56 0.10 7.28
CA ALA A 60 2.59 -1.11 6.48
C ALA A 60 3.89 -1.90 6.74
N SER A 61 3.79 -3.21 6.78
CA SER A 61 4.95 -4.10 6.87
C SER A 61 5.76 -4.14 5.57
N ALA A 62 5.10 -3.96 4.44
CA ALA A 62 5.69 -3.86 3.11
C ALA A 62 4.75 -3.10 2.19
N GLY A 63 5.32 -2.39 1.21
CA GLY A 63 4.58 -1.70 0.17
C GLY A 63 5.34 -1.69 -1.14
N LEU A 64 4.62 -1.70 -2.25
CA LEU A 64 5.18 -1.73 -3.60
C LEU A 64 4.29 -0.92 -4.54
N VAL A 65 4.90 -0.18 -5.46
CA VAL A 65 4.17 0.40 -6.59
C VAL A 65 3.87 -0.69 -7.60
N THR A 66 2.60 -0.91 -7.89
CA THR A 66 2.14 -1.93 -8.84
C THR A 66 1.41 -1.27 -10.01
N ILE A 67 1.53 -1.88 -11.19
CA ILE A 67 0.72 -1.51 -12.34
C ILE A 67 -0.20 -2.70 -12.61
N PRO A 68 -1.50 -2.46 -12.84
CA PRO A 68 -2.41 -3.53 -13.20
C PRO A 68 -1.92 -4.21 -14.48
N SER A 69 -1.63 -5.49 -14.39
CA SER A 69 -1.26 -6.31 -15.54
C SER A 69 -2.45 -7.15 -15.99
N MET A 70 -2.49 -7.45 -17.27
CA MET A 70 -3.45 -8.36 -17.89
C MET A 70 -2.72 -9.62 -18.35
N ASP A 71 -3.22 -10.76 -17.93
CA ASP A 71 -2.68 -12.05 -18.34
C ASP A 71 -3.36 -12.52 -19.63
N VAL A 72 -2.55 -12.85 -20.64
CA VAL A 72 -3.01 -13.49 -21.87
C VAL A 72 -2.78 -14.97 -21.72
N THR A 73 -3.88 -15.72 -21.74
CA THR A 73 -3.86 -17.16 -21.55
C THR A 73 -4.01 -17.91 -22.88
N MET A 74 -3.46 -19.10 -22.92
CA MET A 74 -3.58 -19.99 -24.08
C MET A 74 -5.04 -20.43 -24.27
N PRO A 75 -5.66 -20.17 -25.42
CA PRO A 75 -7.05 -20.56 -25.68
C PRO A 75 -7.22 -22.07 -25.87
N ARG A 76 -6.18 -22.73 -26.37
CA ARG A 76 -6.11 -24.19 -26.58
C ARG A 76 -4.69 -24.66 -26.28
N GLU A 77 -4.51 -25.95 -26.02
CA GLU A 77 -3.18 -26.55 -25.91
C GLU A 77 -2.44 -26.52 -27.23
N GLY A 78 -1.13 -26.34 -27.20
CA GLY A 78 -0.31 -26.34 -28.40
C GLY A 78 1.04 -25.67 -28.22
N THR A 79 1.79 -25.59 -29.31
CA THR A 79 3.10 -24.92 -29.34
C THR A 79 2.92 -23.44 -29.67
N VAL A 80 3.59 -22.61 -28.91
CA VAL A 80 3.50 -21.14 -29.02
C VAL A 80 4.71 -20.59 -29.77
N GLN A 81 4.49 -19.65 -30.67
CA GLN A 81 5.52 -18.85 -31.33
C GLN A 81 5.21 -17.37 -31.14
N SER A 82 6.04 -16.68 -30.42
CA SER A 82 5.90 -15.26 -30.15
C SER A 82 6.17 -14.44 -31.40
N LEU A 83 5.35 -13.42 -31.64
CA LEU A 83 5.50 -12.45 -32.72
C LEU A 83 6.00 -11.09 -32.19
N VAL A 84 5.93 -10.89 -30.89
CA VAL A 84 6.34 -9.66 -30.20
C VAL A 84 7.36 -10.01 -29.13
N ALA A 85 8.48 -9.30 -29.13
CA ALA A 85 9.52 -9.49 -28.13
C ALA A 85 9.10 -8.95 -26.75
N GLN A 86 9.75 -9.43 -25.70
CA GLN A 86 9.60 -8.85 -24.36
C GLN A 86 9.95 -7.35 -24.40
N ASN A 87 9.18 -6.53 -23.68
CA ASN A 87 9.17 -5.07 -23.71
C ASN A 87 8.71 -4.46 -25.07
N GLY A 88 8.26 -5.28 -26.01
CA GLY A 88 7.65 -4.81 -27.24
C GLY A 88 6.27 -4.22 -27.02
N GLU A 89 5.91 -3.30 -27.90
CA GLU A 89 4.61 -2.64 -27.88
C GLU A 89 3.61 -3.41 -28.72
N ALA A 90 2.40 -3.55 -28.20
CA ALA A 90 1.30 -4.19 -28.92
C ALA A 90 0.07 -3.29 -28.88
N ALA A 91 -0.38 -2.84 -30.04
CA ALA A 91 -1.65 -2.14 -30.18
C ALA A 91 -2.82 -3.10 -29.93
N LYS A 92 -3.96 -2.56 -29.53
CA LYS A 92 -5.18 -3.37 -29.38
C LYS A 92 -5.52 -4.11 -30.67
N GLY A 93 -5.70 -5.43 -30.59
CA GLY A 93 -5.96 -6.31 -31.73
C GLY A 93 -4.71 -6.74 -32.51
N ALA A 94 -3.52 -6.21 -32.19
CA ALA A 94 -2.28 -6.65 -32.84
C ALA A 94 -1.94 -8.11 -32.46
N PRO A 95 -1.35 -8.91 -33.36
CA PRO A 95 -0.96 -10.26 -33.09
C PRO A 95 0.21 -10.29 -32.11
N LEU A 96 0.05 -11.05 -31.01
CA LEU A 96 1.08 -11.28 -29.98
C LEU A 96 1.88 -12.55 -30.23
N ALA A 97 1.17 -13.62 -30.56
CA ALA A 97 1.76 -14.90 -30.86
C ALA A 97 0.86 -15.73 -31.76
N SER A 98 1.45 -16.63 -32.52
CA SER A 98 0.76 -17.72 -33.19
C SER A 98 0.87 -18.99 -32.34
N PHE A 99 -0.12 -19.85 -32.44
CA PHE A 99 -0.08 -21.15 -31.81
C PHE A 99 -0.53 -22.25 -32.75
N ASN A 100 0.09 -23.41 -32.65
CA ASN A 100 -0.27 -24.63 -33.36
C ASN A 100 -0.70 -25.67 -32.34
N THR A 101 -1.91 -26.19 -32.50
CA THR A 101 -2.44 -27.24 -31.63
C THR A 101 -1.89 -28.59 -32.04
N SER A 102 -1.39 -29.37 -31.10
CA SER A 102 -0.86 -30.71 -31.30
C SER A 102 -1.95 -31.78 -31.63
N MET A 103 -3.20 -31.30 -31.75
CA MET A 103 -4.34 -32.16 -32.09
C MET A 103 -4.14 -32.87 -33.43
N LEU A 104 -3.32 -32.31 -34.33
CA LEU A 104 -2.93 -32.93 -35.57
C LEU A 104 -2.17 -34.26 -35.37
N GLU A 105 -1.30 -34.31 -34.35
CA GLU A 105 -0.56 -35.56 -34.02
C GLU A 105 -1.48 -36.60 -33.38
N MET A 106 -2.44 -36.17 -32.55
CA MET A 106 -3.47 -37.10 -32.03
C MET A 106 -4.39 -37.61 -33.10
N LEU A 107 -4.82 -36.76 -34.05
CA LEU A 107 -5.66 -37.17 -35.18
C LEU A 107 -4.91 -38.08 -36.16
N LYS A 108 -3.63 -37.86 -36.42
CA LYS A 108 -2.79 -38.73 -37.24
C LYS A 108 -2.68 -40.13 -36.66
N GLY A 109 -2.71 -40.29 -35.33
CA GLY A 109 -2.70 -41.59 -34.65
C GLY A 109 -4.05 -42.31 -34.64
N SER A 110 -5.16 -41.60 -34.86
CA SER A 110 -6.53 -42.15 -34.78
C SER A 110 -7.23 -42.36 -36.11
N LEU A 111 -6.70 -41.80 -37.21
CA LEU A 111 -7.28 -41.88 -38.54
C LEU A 111 -6.61 -43.01 -39.35
N THR A 112 -7.41 -43.85 -40.01
CA THR A 112 -6.94 -44.98 -40.81
C THR A 112 -6.81 -44.57 -42.29
N GLY A 113 -5.66 -44.89 -42.88
CA GLY A 113 -5.34 -45.05 -44.30
C GLY A 113 -5.81 -43.94 -45.30
N GLU A 114 -7.06 -43.95 -45.67
CA GLU A 114 -7.59 -43.05 -46.73
C GLU A 114 -7.94 -41.64 -46.21
N ASP A 115 -8.21 -41.46 -44.92
CA ASP A 115 -8.52 -40.16 -44.33
C ASP A 115 -7.28 -39.36 -43.91
N LEU A 116 -6.11 -39.95 -43.99
CA LEU A 116 -4.81 -39.41 -43.64
C LEU A 116 -4.14 -38.57 -44.75
N GLN A 117 -4.88 -38.21 -45.81
CA GLN A 117 -4.30 -37.29 -46.80
C GLN A 117 -4.08 -35.90 -46.16
N PRO A 118 -2.82 -35.43 -46.11
CA PRO A 118 -2.48 -34.16 -45.46
C PRO A 118 -3.34 -32.98 -45.94
N ALA A 119 -3.66 -32.94 -47.24
CA ALA A 119 -4.49 -31.91 -47.84
C ALA A 119 -5.93 -31.90 -47.29
N LYS A 120 -6.52 -33.07 -47.04
CA LYS A 120 -7.89 -33.18 -46.54
C LYS A 120 -7.99 -32.86 -45.06
N ILE A 121 -6.96 -33.18 -44.29
CA ILE A 121 -6.84 -32.79 -42.88
C ILE A 121 -6.66 -31.29 -42.75
N GLU A 122 -5.84 -30.68 -43.58
CA GLU A 122 -5.60 -29.25 -43.63
C GLU A 122 -6.86 -28.47 -44.04
N GLU A 123 -7.64 -28.99 -44.99
CA GLU A 123 -8.91 -28.43 -45.43
C GLU A 123 -9.99 -28.48 -44.32
N LEU A 124 -10.12 -29.63 -43.63
CA LEU A 124 -11.15 -29.84 -42.62
C LEU A 124 -10.81 -29.19 -41.27
N TYR A 125 -9.55 -29.20 -40.88
CA TYR A 125 -9.12 -28.83 -39.53
C TYR A 125 -8.06 -27.72 -39.47
N GLY A 126 -7.46 -27.36 -40.59
CA GLY A 126 -6.33 -26.43 -40.63
C GLY A 126 -6.63 -25.07 -39.97
N LYS A 127 -7.84 -24.53 -40.17
CA LYS A 127 -8.30 -23.31 -39.51
C LYS A 127 -8.59 -23.46 -38.01
N GLN A 128 -8.79 -24.71 -37.54
CA GLN A 128 -9.04 -25.00 -36.13
C GLN A 128 -7.76 -25.32 -35.35
N MET A 129 -6.69 -25.66 -36.07
CA MET A 129 -5.44 -26.14 -35.49
C MET A 129 -4.41 -25.07 -35.26
N SER A 130 -4.49 -24.00 -36.01
CA SER A 130 -3.64 -22.81 -35.81
C SER A 130 -4.48 -21.60 -35.45
N GLY A 131 -3.94 -20.75 -34.64
CA GLY A 131 -4.59 -19.53 -34.24
C GLY A 131 -3.59 -18.43 -33.89
N THR A 132 -4.10 -17.24 -33.80
CA THR A 132 -3.32 -16.08 -33.41
C THR A 132 -3.92 -15.50 -32.14
N MET A 133 -3.08 -15.30 -31.14
CA MET A 133 -3.44 -14.53 -29.94
C MET A 133 -3.24 -13.05 -30.21
N THR A 134 -4.24 -12.25 -29.90
CA THR A 134 -4.21 -10.80 -30.13
C THR A 134 -4.19 -10.03 -28.81
N SER A 135 -3.63 -8.84 -28.83
CA SER A 135 -3.59 -7.95 -27.67
C SER A 135 -4.99 -7.42 -27.34
N PRO A 136 -5.47 -7.52 -26.09
CA PRO A 136 -6.75 -6.95 -25.67
C PRO A 136 -6.70 -5.42 -25.50
N CYS A 137 -5.51 -4.82 -25.48
CA CYS A 137 -5.28 -3.40 -25.16
C CYS A 137 -4.11 -2.82 -25.93
N ASP A 138 -3.95 -1.50 -25.86
CA ASP A 138 -2.71 -0.81 -26.22
C ASP A 138 -1.73 -1.00 -25.06
N CYS A 139 -0.89 -2.02 -25.18
CA CYS A 139 -0.12 -2.55 -24.09
C CYS A 139 1.37 -2.70 -24.42
N VAL A 140 2.16 -2.92 -23.39
CA VAL A 140 3.55 -3.36 -23.47
C VAL A 140 3.62 -4.77 -22.92
N VAL A 141 4.37 -5.66 -23.60
CA VAL A 141 4.64 -7.01 -23.10
C VAL A 141 5.62 -6.94 -21.94
N ALA A 142 5.12 -6.98 -20.71
CA ALA A 142 5.97 -6.91 -19.52
C ALA A 142 6.78 -8.18 -19.32
N ARG A 143 6.14 -9.34 -19.54
CA ARG A 143 6.78 -10.66 -19.37
C ARG A 143 6.23 -11.64 -20.40
N GLN A 144 7.13 -12.45 -20.95
CA GLN A 144 6.82 -13.67 -21.67
C GLN A 144 7.11 -14.85 -20.74
N LEU A 145 6.09 -15.65 -20.41
CA LEU A 145 6.18 -16.75 -19.45
C LEU A 145 6.41 -18.11 -20.10
N VAL A 146 6.16 -18.21 -21.41
CA VAL A 146 6.39 -19.41 -22.22
C VAL A 146 7.34 -19.05 -23.34
N ALA A 147 8.45 -19.77 -23.47
CA ALA A 147 9.42 -19.53 -24.53
C ALA A 147 8.89 -19.99 -25.90
N ASP A 148 9.45 -19.43 -26.96
CA ASP A 148 9.09 -19.81 -28.34
C ASP A 148 9.38 -21.30 -28.59
N GLY A 149 8.45 -21.94 -29.26
CA GLY A 149 8.52 -23.38 -29.53
C GLY A 149 8.14 -24.27 -28.35
N GLN A 150 7.83 -23.75 -27.20
CA GLN A 150 7.36 -24.53 -26.05
C GLN A 150 5.87 -24.86 -26.17
N PHE A 151 5.53 -26.03 -25.66
CA PHE A 151 4.15 -26.44 -25.50
C PHE A 151 3.51 -25.76 -24.31
N ALA A 152 2.31 -25.23 -24.49
CA ALA A 152 1.50 -24.63 -23.46
C ALA A 152 0.13 -25.30 -23.38
N SER A 153 -0.34 -25.51 -22.16
CA SER A 153 -1.65 -26.07 -21.88
C SER A 153 -2.75 -25.00 -21.99
N LYS A 154 -3.98 -25.42 -22.25
CA LYS A 154 -5.15 -24.53 -22.26
C LYS A 154 -5.27 -23.81 -20.91
N GLY A 155 -5.45 -22.50 -20.94
CA GLY A 155 -5.54 -21.65 -19.75
C GLY A 155 -4.20 -21.23 -19.14
N GLN A 156 -3.07 -21.77 -19.63
CA GLN A 156 -1.75 -21.35 -19.18
C GLN A 156 -1.48 -19.90 -19.60
N VAL A 157 -0.94 -19.09 -18.69
CA VAL A 157 -0.56 -17.71 -18.98
C VAL A 157 0.70 -17.69 -19.84
N ILE A 158 0.61 -17.02 -20.98
CA ILE A 158 1.71 -16.89 -21.96
C ILE A 158 2.40 -15.54 -21.82
N PHE A 159 1.61 -14.48 -21.75
CA PHE A 159 2.10 -13.12 -21.63
C PHE A 159 1.45 -12.38 -20.46
N GLN A 160 2.22 -11.53 -19.83
CA GLN A 160 1.71 -10.47 -18.95
C GLN A 160 1.86 -9.13 -19.67
N LEU A 161 0.73 -8.49 -19.90
CA LEU A 161 0.63 -7.22 -20.59
C LEU A 161 0.36 -6.10 -19.60
N VAL A 162 1.00 -4.96 -19.79
CA VAL A 162 0.73 -3.73 -19.01
C VAL A 162 0.15 -2.69 -19.94
N PRO A 163 -1.08 -2.20 -19.70
CA PRO A 163 -1.64 -1.12 -20.47
C PRO A 163 -0.78 0.15 -20.36
N ARG A 164 -0.49 0.83 -21.50
CA ARG A 164 0.38 2.02 -21.52
C ARG A 164 -0.09 3.14 -20.62
N ASN A 165 -1.40 3.31 -20.51
CA ASN A 165 -2.03 4.39 -19.75
C ASN A 165 -2.63 3.90 -18.43
N ALA A 166 -2.23 2.70 -17.94
CA ALA A 166 -2.73 2.22 -16.69
C ALA A 166 -2.19 3.07 -15.54
N PRO A 167 -3.05 3.60 -14.68
CA PRO A 167 -2.61 4.30 -13.50
C PRO A 167 -1.87 3.31 -12.58
N ALA A 168 -0.67 3.68 -12.17
CA ALA A 168 0.02 2.91 -11.16
C ALA A 168 -0.72 3.03 -9.82
N THR A 169 -0.82 1.93 -9.10
CA THR A 169 -1.42 1.83 -7.79
C THR A 169 -0.35 1.43 -6.78
N VAL A 170 -0.63 1.61 -5.50
CA VAL A 170 0.27 1.14 -4.44
C VAL A 170 -0.39 -0.05 -3.76
N GLU A 171 0.33 -1.16 -3.71
CA GLU A 171 -0.06 -2.32 -2.94
C GLU A 171 0.73 -2.34 -1.64
N ALA A 172 0.05 -2.47 -0.50
CA ALA A 172 0.67 -2.52 0.81
C ALA A 172 0.15 -3.68 1.63
N ARG A 173 0.99 -4.19 2.53
CA ARG A 173 0.63 -5.24 3.49
C ARG A 173 0.60 -4.68 4.89
N PHE A 174 -0.47 -4.96 5.59
CA PHE A 174 -0.67 -4.59 6.98
C PHE A 174 -0.92 -5.85 7.81
N THR A 175 -0.61 -5.80 9.09
CA THR A 175 -0.92 -6.89 10.00
C THR A 175 -2.42 -6.93 10.32
N TYR A 176 -2.96 -8.09 10.64
CA TYR A 176 -4.37 -8.27 10.99
C TYR A 176 -4.85 -7.35 12.12
N ARG A 177 -3.99 -7.01 13.06
CA ARG A 177 -4.32 -6.08 14.15
C ARG A 177 -4.74 -4.70 13.66
N GLN A 178 -4.28 -4.32 12.47
CA GLN A 178 -4.52 -3.02 11.83
C GLN A 178 -5.73 -3.04 10.88
N PHE A 179 -6.53 -4.13 10.88
CA PHE A 179 -7.68 -4.28 9.96
C PHE A 179 -8.65 -3.10 10.00
N ASN A 180 -8.92 -2.59 11.20
CA ASN A 180 -9.83 -1.44 11.37
C ASN A 180 -9.26 -0.13 10.84
N ASP A 181 -7.94 -0.05 10.63
CA ASP A 181 -7.20 1.13 10.24
C ASP A 181 -7.07 1.27 8.72
N VAL A 182 -7.32 0.16 8.02
CA VAL A 182 -7.09 0.05 6.57
C VAL A 182 -8.35 -0.34 5.79
N LYS A 183 -9.49 0.15 6.23
CA LYS A 183 -10.77 -0.06 5.54
C LYS A 183 -10.80 0.70 4.20
N PRO A 184 -11.52 0.17 3.19
CA PRO A 184 -11.78 0.93 1.97
C PRO A 184 -12.33 2.32 2.27
N GLY A 185 -11.83 3.32 1.56
CA GLY A 185 -12.16 4.73 1.79
C GLY A 185 -11.22 5.47 2.75
N THR A 186 -10.39 4.76 3.52
CA THR A 186 -9.42 5.41 4.41
C THR A 186 -8.34 6.13 3.60
N ARG A 187 -7.98 7.35 4.01
CA ARG A 187 -6.85 8.08 3.46
C ARG A 187 -5.56 7.60 4.10
N VAL A 188 -4.54 7.47 3.28
CA VAL A 188 -3.20 7.05 3.70
C VAL A 188 -2.15 7.97 3.09
N SER A 189 -1.04 8.12 3.79
CA SER A 189 0.14 8.79 3.27
C SER A 189 1.17 7.74 2.89
N PHE A 190 1.90 7.98 1.82
CA PHE A 190 2.96 7.07 1.41
C PHE A 190 4.15 7.80 0.81
N GLN A 191 5.32 7.21 0.97
CA GLN A 191 6.58 7.70 0.41
C GLN A 191 7.22 6.60 -0.43
N ILE A 192 7.61 6.93 -1.67
CA ILE A 192 8.25 6.00 -2.59
C ILE A 192 9.76 6.05 -2.35
N ALA A 193 10.40 4.89 -2.29
CA ALA A 193 11.84 4.81 -2.10
C ALA A 193 12.61 5.59 -3.19
N GLY A 194 13.50 6.48 -2.74
CA GLY A 194 14.27 7.37 -3.61
C GLY A 194 13.57 8.69 -3.96
N GLU A 195 12.40 8.97 -3.37
CA GLU A 195 11.74 10.27 -3.46
C GLU A 195 11.55 10.86 -2.05
N ASP A 196 11.79 12.16 -1.89
CA ASP A 196 11.54 12.87 -0.62
C ASP A 196 10.08 13.34 -0.49
N LYS A 197 9.29 13.19 -1.55
CA LYS A 197 7.92 13.67 -1.59
C LYS A 197 6.98 12.69 -0.88
N LEU A 198 6.33 13.16 0.19
CA LEU A 198 5.20 12.47 0.79
C LEU A 198 3.97 12.65 -0.11
N ARG A 199 3.33 11.55 -0.47
CA ARG A 199 2.14 11.50 -1.31
C ARG A 199 0.95 10.99 -0.51
N THR A 200 -0.25 11.27 -0.99
CA THR A 200 -1.50 10.78 -0.40
C THR A 200 -2.26 9.91 -1.37
N GLY A 201 -3.11 9.07 -0.82
CA GLY A 201 -3.98 8.21 -1.60
C GLY A 201 -5.11 7.65 -0.76
N GLN A 202 -6.03 6.98 -1.42
CA GLN A 202 -7.18 6.36 -0.80
C GLN A 202 -7.15 4.85 -0.97
N ILE A 203 -7.48 4.12 0.09
CA ILE A 203 -7.63 2.66 0.04
C ILE A 203 -8.88 2.32 -0.77
N VAL A 204 -8.69 1.55 -1.84
CA VAL A 204 -9.78 1.08 -2.72
C VAL A 204 -10.28 -0.28 -2.29
N SER A 205 -9.36 -1.17 -1.95
CA SER A 205 -9.70 -2.53 -1.52
C SER A 205 -8.80 -3.00 -0.39
N SER A 206 -9.36 -3.82 0.48
CA SER A 206 -8.66 -4.50 1.57
C SER A 206 -9.06 -5.97 1.52
N THR A 207 -8.11 -6.86 1.29
CA THR A 207 -8.33 -8.29 1.15
C THR A 207 -7.46 -9.05 2.13
N ASN A 208 -8.05 -9.95 2.90
CA ASN A 208 -7.29 -10.85 3.74
C ASN A 208 -6.56 -11.87 2.85
N LEU A 209 -5.25 -11.96 3.02
CA LEU A 209 -4.47 -13.05 2.46
C LEU A 209 -4.70 -14.29 3.31
N SER A 210 -5.70 -15.06 2.94
CA SER A 210 -5.94 -16.40 3.50
C SER A 210 -5.27 -17.40 2.59
N ASP A 211 -3.94 -17.45 2.62
CA ASP A 211 -3.22 -18.57 2.06
C ASP A 211 -3.10 -19.69 3.10
N ALA A 212 -2.88 -20.93 2.61
CA ALA A 212 -2.79 -22.13 3.42
C ALA A 212 -1.77 -22.08 4.57
N ASP A 213 -0.90 -21.06 4.61
CA ASP A 213 0.16 -20.86 5.57
C ASP A 213 -0.24 -19.94 6.75
N LEU A 214 -1.52 -19.75 7.05
CA LEU A 214 -1.98 -18.91 8.18
C LEU A 214 -1.42 -17.48 8.13
N SER A 215 -1.21 -16.92 6.96
CA SER A 215 -0.80 -15.53 6.82
C SER A 215 -1.88 -14.61 7.41
N THR A 216 -1.50 -13.87 8.44
CA THR A 216 -2.37 -12.89 9.11
C THR A 216 -2.27 -11.51 8.46
N ASP A 217 -1.74 -11.42 7.26
CA ASP A 217 -1.52 -10.17 6.56
C ASP A 217 -2.76 -9.76 5.74
N ILE A 218 -2.96 -8.45 5.71
CA ILE A 218 -4.01 -7.81 4.91
C ILE A 218 -3.32 -7.15 3.73
N ARG A 219 -3.73 -7.52 2.54
CA ARG A 219 -3.34 -6.83 1.31
C ARG A 219 -4.29 -5.66 1.07
N VAL A 220 -3.71 -4.49 0.92
CA VAL A 220 -4.43 -3.24 0.71
C VAL A 220 -4.00 -2.65 -0.62
N GLN A 221 -4.97 -2.28 -1.45
CA GLN A 221 -4.72 -1.58 -2.70
C GLN A 221 -5.10 -0.11 -2.51
N ILE A 222 -4.15 0.77 -2.81
CA ILE A 222 -4.25 2.21 -2.63
C ILE A 222 -4.23 2.87 -4.00
N LYS A 223 -5.23 3.70 -4.25
CA LYS A 223 -5.26 4.59 -5.42
C LYS A 223 -4.62 5.92 -5.01
N PRO A 224 -3.49 6.31 -5.61
CA PRO A 224 -2.88 7.61 -5.38
C PRO A 224 -3.81 8.75 -5.81
N ASP A 225 -3.78 9.87 -5.08
CA ASP A 225 -4.50 11.09 -5.46
C ASP A 225 -3.86 11.75 -6.69
N GLU A 226 -2.53 11.65 -6.81
CA GLU A 226 -1.78 12.07 -7.99
C GLU A 226 -1.44 10.84 -8.86
N SER A 227 -1.53 10.97 -10.19
CA SER A 227 -1.12 9.90 -11.10
C SER A 227 0.38 9.60 -10.94
N LEU A 228 0.70 8.34 -10.70
CA LEU A 228 2.08 7.87 -10.62
C LEU A 228 2.56 7.48 -12.03
N SER A 229 3.81 7.82 -12.33
CA SER A 229 4.46 7.36 -13.56
C SER A 229 4.66 5.84 -13.53
N SER A 230 4.47 5.20 -14.68
CA SER A 230 4.75 3.78 -14.86
C SER A 230 6.22 3.40 -14.59
N SER A 231 7.15 4.37 -14.71
CA SER A 231 8.57 4.17 -14.39
C SER A 231 8.84 3.89 -12.90
N LEU A 232 7.88 4.17 -12.03
CA LEU A 232 7.98 3.90 -10.59
C LEU A 232 7.55 2.48 -10.21
N ALA A 233 7.04 1.69 -11.16
CA ALA A 233 6.64 0.31 -10.93
C ALA A 233 7.77 -0.53 -10.33
N GLY A 234 7.44 -1.35 -9.35
CA GLY A 234 8.40 -2.19 -8.65
C GLY A 234 9.21 -1.48 -7.57
N ARG A 235 9.04 -0.16 -7.36
CA ARG A 235 9.72 0.54 -6.26
C ARG A 235 9.04 0.25 -4.93
N PRO A 236 9.82 0.03 -3.86
CA PRO A 236 9.29 -0.09 -2.51
C PRO A 236 8.63 1.22 -2.05
N VAL A 237 7.60 1.08 -1.24
CA VAL A 237 6.82 2.20 -0.71
C VAL A 237 6.61 2.00 0.78
N GLU A 238 6.87 3.02 1.57
CA GLU A 238 6.44 3.08 2.96
C GLU A 238 5.04 3.70 3.02
N VAL A 239 4.08 2.98 3.59
CA VAL A 239 2.69 3.43 3.70
C VAL A 239 2.32 3.59 5.16
N VAL A 240 1.71 4.73 5.46
CA VAL A 240 1.29 5.09 6.82
C VAL A 240 -0.19 5.47 6.79
N SER A 241 -0.97 4.81 7.64
CA SER A 241 -2.36 5.16 7.91
C SER A 241 -2.45 5.89 9.24
N ASP A 242 -2.92 7.14 9.24
CA ASP A 242 -3.13 7.94 10.43
C ASP A 242 -4.64 8.13 10.67
N ARG A 243 -5.12 7.61 11.80
CA ARG A 243 -6.53 7.73 12.24
C ARG A 243 -6.73 8.78 13.31
N GLY A 244 -5.67 9.47 13.68
CA GLY A 244 -5.76 10.51 14.69
C GLY A 244 -6.72 11.62 14.28
N PRO A 245 -7.28 12.33 15.25
CA PRO A 245 -8.07 13.52 14.96
C PRO A 245 -7.19 14.53 14.23
N SER A 246 -7.63 14.97 13.06
CA SER A 246 -6.92 16.02 12.33
C SER A 246 -6.82 17.27 13.19
N VAL A 247 -5.72 18.01 13.06
CA VAL A 247 -5.55 19.29 13.77
C VAL A 247 -6.73 20.22 13.48
N ASN A 248 -7.24 20.21 12.26
CA ASN A 248 -8.42 21.00 11.88
C ASN A 248 -9.66 20.59 12.67
N TRP A 249 -9.90 19.30 12.89
CA TRP A 249 -11.02 18.82 13.70
C TRP A 249 -10.90 19.29 15.17
N LEU A 250 -9.67 19.31 15.72
CA LEU A 250 -9.42 19.81 17.07
C LEU A 250 -9.68 21.32 17.16
N ILE A 251 -9.26 22.08 16.15
CA ILE A 251 -9.49 23.53 16.07
C ILE A 251 -10.99 23.82 15.94
N ASP A 252 -11.69 23.13 15.06
CA ASP A 252 -13.14 23.27 14.85
C ASP A 252 -13.91 22.97 16.15
N LYS A 253 -13.48 21.92 16.86
CA LYS A 253 -14.10 21.54 18.12
C LYS A 253 -13.80 22.51 19.25
N ALA A 254 -12.57 23.06 19.29
CA ALA A 254 -12.20 24.11 20.25
C ALA A 254 -12.99 25.40 19.99
N MET A 255 -13.12 25.83 18.73
CA MET A 255 -13.93 27.00 18.36
C MET A 255 -15.43 26.79 18.65
N ALA A 256 -15.95 25.57 18.42
CA ALA A 256 -17.34 25.24 18.76
C ALA A 256 -17.58 25.19 20.28
N ALA A 257 -16.57 24.93 21.07
CA ALA A 257 -16.63 24.94 22.54
C ALA A 257 -16.46 26.32 23.16
N GLY A 258 -16.23 27.35 22.34
CA GLY A 258 -16.10 28.75 22.79
C GLY A 258 -14.76 29.06 23.47
N LEU A 259 -13.70 28.29 23.18
CA LEU A 259 -12.32 28.53 23.61
C LEU A 259 -11.56 29.36 22.59
#